data_fd0ca3f9992a7cbc1bcb5f743407f201
#
_entry.id   fd0ca3f9992a7cbc1bcb5f743407f201
#
_cell.length_a   1.000
_cell.length_b   1.000
_cell.length_c   1.000
_cell.angle_alpha   90.00
_cell.angle_beta   90.00
_cell.angle_gamma   90.00
#
_symmetry.space_group_name_H-M   'P 1'
#
loop_
_entity.id
_entity.type
_entity.pdbx_description
1 polymer ?
#
loop_
_entity_poly.entity_id
_entity_poly.type
_entity_poly.pdbx_seq_one_letter_code
_entity_poly.pdbx_strand_id
1 'polypeptide(L)'
;EVVVYKEVLKKEEIPFRTEYVQDNQLKKGEWKQLQAGKNGFQNVLYEEKWVNGILVSGKEKSHRVIEEAKNALIAVGNKNELAIGTGSYIAPVKNPKISCKWACYAGHEGLDFINAYQRWAQVYASDDGTIAEIGKNDTLGNYIIIDHHNGYETVYSHLKEKAKGELGSIVKKGNVIGWIGMS
;
A
#
# COMPACT_ATOMS: atom_id res chain seq x y z
N GLU A 1 29.06 31.08 50.21
CA GLU A 1 28.47 30.11 49.27
C GLU A 1 29.01 28.72 49.60
N VAL A 2 28.14 27.76 49.88
CA VAL A 2 28.57 26.36 50.18
C VAL A 2 28.29 25.51 48.95
N VAL A 3 29.34 24.98 48.33
CA VAL A 3 29.28 24.08 47.17
C VAL A 3 29.63 22.68 47.60
N VAL A 4 28.77 21.72 47.28
CA VAL A 4 28.95 20.30 47.63
C VAL A 4 28.77 19.47 46.38
N TYR A 5 29.68 18.51 46.14
CA TYR A 5 29.54 17.49 45.10
C TYR A 5 29.15 16.17 45.76
N LYS A 6 28.14 15.51 45.16
CA LYS A 6 27.66 14.20 45.64
C LYS A 6 27.64 13.20 44.51
N GLU A 7 28.06 12.00 44.72
CA GLU A 7 27.85 10.88 43.81
C GLU A 7 26.53 10.20 44.14
N VAL A 8 25.65 10.11 43.14
CA VAL A 8 24.35 9.51 43.29
C VAL A 8 24.15 8.44 42.20
N LEU A 9 23.86 7.23 42.66
CA LEU A 9 23.55 6.10 41.79
C LEU A 9 22.05 6.06 41.54
N LYS A 10 21.64 6.18 40.26
CA LYS A 10 20.24 6.11 39.85
C LYS A 10 20.02 4.89 38.96
N LYS A 11 18.90 4.19 39.17
CA LYS A 11 18.44 3.14 38.28
C LYS A 11 17.55 3.79 37.23
N GLU A 12 17.89 3.60 35.95
CA GLU A 12 17.17 4.16 34.82
C GLU A 12 16.71 3.06 33.87
N GLU A 13 15.58 3.30 33.18
CA GLU A 13 15.11 2.40 32.15
C GLU A 13 15.81 2.66 30.83
N ILE A 14 16.13 1.58 30.13
CA ILE A 14 16.57 1.60 28.73
C ILE A 14 15.32 1.26 27.90
N PRO A 15 14.73 2.22 27.16
CA PRO A 15 13.53 1.94 26.40
C PRO A 15 13.83 0.98 25.26
N PHE A 16 12.93 0.03 25.04
CA PHE A 16 12.99 -0.84 23.86
C PHE A 16 12.61 -0.05 22.59
N ARG A 17 13.03 -0.55 21.43
CA ARG A 17 12.65 -0.06 20.11
C ARG A 17 11.69 -1.04 19.46
N THR A 18 10.89 -0.54 18.50
CA THR A 18 10.08 -1.40 17.65
C THR A 18 10.78 -1.58 16.31
N GLU A 19 10.98 -2.82 15.93
CA GLU A 19 11.54 -3.23 14.65
C GLU A 19 10.45 -3.84 13.79
N TYR A 20 10.53 -3.60 12.47
CA TYR A 20 9.56 -4.08 11.50
C TYR A 20 10.25 -5.02 10.51
N VAL A 21 9.62 -6.17 10.24
CA VAL A 21 10.05 -7.13 9.23
C VAL A 21 8.93 -7.38 8.24
N GLN A 22 9.26 -7.61 6.98
CA GLN A 22 8.26 -7.93 5.98
C GLN A 22 7.87 -9.40 6.05
N ASP A 23 6.57 -9.68 5.93
CA ASP A 23 6.03 -11.03 5.89
C ASP A 23 5.16 -11.20 4.63
N ASN A 24 5.61 -12.05 3.71
CA ASN A 24 4.93 -12.33 2.45
C ASN A 24 3.70 -13.26 2.61
N GLN A 25 3.42 -13.74 3.80
CA GLN A 25 2.22 -14.53 4.10
C GLN A 25 1.06 -13.64 4.56
N LEU A 26 1.37 -12.49 5.14
CA LEU A 26 0.37 -11.50 5.55
C LEU A 26 0.00 -10.59 4.38
N LYS A 27 -1.28 -10.27 4.26
CA LYS A 27 -1.79 -9.31 3.25
C LYS A 27 -1.24 -7.91 3.51
N LYS A 28 -1.08 -7.14 2.45
CA LYS A 28 -0.65 -5.74 2.56
C LYS A 28 -1.59 -4.96 3.49
N GLY A 29 -1.02 -4.36 4.55
CA GLY A 29 -1.76 -3.64 5.58
C GLY A 29 -2.11 -4.48 6.82
N GLU A 30 -1.96 -5.80 6.79
CA GLU A 30 -2.01 -6.64 7.98
C GLU A 30 -0.69 -6.60 8.73
N TRP A 31 -0.74 -6.81 10.01
CA TRP A 31 0.45 -6.91 10.85
C TRP A 31 0.27 -7.96 11.95
N LYS A 32 1.38 -8.50 12.43
CA LYS A 32 1.41 -9.47 13.51
C LYS A 32 2.58 -9.18 14.42
N GLN A 33 2.35 -9.11 15.72
CA GLN A 33 3.42 -9.01 16.69
C GLN A 33 4.11 -10.36 16.85
N LEU A 34 5.41 -10.42 16.51
CA LEU A 34 6.24 -11.61 16.65
C LEU A 34 6.90 -11.68 18.02
N GLN A 35 7.29 -10.51 18.57
CA GLN A 35 7.93 -10.38 19.87
C GLN A 35 7.45 -9.11 20.56
N ALA A 36 7.06 -9.23 21.83
CA ALA A 36 6.80 -8.07 22.68
C ALA A 36 8.09 -7.39 23.09
N GLY A 37 8.11 -6.05 23.09
CA GLY A 37 9.21 -5.27 23.62
C GLY A 37 9.23 -5.32 25.14
N LYS A 38 10.44 -5.23 25.72
CA LYS A 38 10.66 -5.10 27.17
C LYS A 38 11.77 -4.09 27.42
N ASN A 39 11.50 -3.09 28.26
CA ASN A 39 12.54 -2.16 28.69
C ASN A 39 13.65 -2.89 29.44
N GLY A 40 14.88 -2.46 29.19
CA GLY A 40 16.02 -2.81 30.01
C GLY A 40 16.21 -1.84 31.15
N PHE A 41 17.24 -2.08 31.94
CA PHE A 41 17.62 -1.23 33.07
C PHE A 41 19.12 -1.04 33.12
N GLN A 42 19.54 0.16 33.52
CA GLN A 42 20.92 0.51 33.78
C GLN A 42 21.05 1.25 35.12
N ASN A 43 22.20 1.13 35.75
CA ASN A 43 22.62 2.00 36.85
C ASN A 43 23.49 3.11 36.27
N VAL A 44 23.13 4.36 36.55
CA VAL A 44 23.88 5.54 36.12
C VAL A 44 24.41 6.24 37.36
N LEU A 45 25.72 6.43 37.39
CA LEU A 45 26.39 7.19 38.44
C LEU A 45 26.48 8.66 38.01
N TYR A 46 25.81 9.53 38.76
CA TYR A 46 25.84 10.95 38.58
C TYR A 46 26.73 11.65 39.59
N GLU A 47 27.48 12.64 39.17
CA GLU A 47 28.08 13.67 40.01
C GLU A 47 27.14 14.85 40.06
N GLU A 48 26.47 15.08 41.18
CA GLU A 48 25.55 16.19 41.39
C GLU A 48 26.25 17.36 42.10
N LYS A 49 26.15 18.59 41.54
CA LYS A 49 26.61 19.81 42.16
C LYS A 49 25.46 20.48 42.89
N TRP A 50 25.63 20.69 44.17
CA TRP A 50 24.68 21.36 45.04
C TRP A 50 25.26 22.66 45.55
N VAL A 51 24.47 23.76 45.52
CA VAL A 51 24.84 25.08 46.02
C VAL A 51 23.80 25.52 47.03
N ASN A 52 24.25 25.78 48.27
CA ASN A 52 23.39 26.16 49.37
C ASN A 52 22.20 25.15 49.57
N GLY A 53 22.44 23.86 49.33
CA GLY A 53 21.43 22.81 49.48
C GLY A 53 20.48 22.64 48.26
N ILE A 54 20.71 23.38 47.17
CA ILE A 54 19.94 23.28 45.94
C ILE A 54 20.75 22.55 44.87
N LEU A 55 20.16 21.57 44.20
CA LEU A 55 20.76 20.88 43.05
C LEU A 55 20.84 21.84 41.86
N VAL A 56 22.05 22.12 41.40
CA VAL A 56 22.34 23.05 40.30
C VAL A 56 22.65 22.30 39.02
N SER A 57 23.36 21.18 39.06
CA SER A 57 23.66 20.37 37.87
C SER A 57 23.96 18.92 38.29
N GLY A 58 23.68 17.99 37.34
CA GLY A 58 24.10 16.59 37.42
C GLY A 58 24.85 16.21 36.15
N LYS A 59 26.00 15.57 36.30
CA LYS A 59 26.77 15.07 35.16
C LYS A 59 26.92 13.55 35.30
N GLU A 60 26.59 12.82 34.26
CA GLU A 60 26.85 11.38 34.20
C GLU A 60 28.37 11.12 34.25
N LYS A 61 28.83 10.27 35.14
CA LYS A 61 30.22 9.80 35.25
C LYS A 61 30.40 8.46 34.56
N SER A 62 29.46 7.55 34.79
CA SER A 62 29.48 6.20 34.20
C SER A 62 28.12 5.58 34.26
N HIS A 63 27.90 4.60 33.41
CA HIS A 63 26.72 3.74 33.50
C HIS A 63 27.10 2.26 33.37
N ARG A 64 26.25 1.41 33.91
CA ARG A 64 26.35 -0.04 33.79
C ARG A 64 25.00 -0.61 33.50
N VAL A 65 24.84 -1.26 32.32
CA VAL A 65 23.65 -2.01 31.98
C VAL A 65 23.48 -3.19 32.92
N ILE A 66 22.28 -3.34 33.50
CA ILE A 66 21.89 -4.44 34.38
C ILE A 66 21.06 -5.45 33.59
N GLU A 67 20.17 -4.99 32.79
CA GLU A 67 19.30 -5.77 31.90
C GLU A 67 19.16 -5.06 30.54
N GLU A 68 19.52 -5.77 29.47
CA GLU A 68 19.37 -5.23 28.10
C GLU A 68 17.91 -5.10 27.74
N ALA A 69 17.56 -4.04 27.01
CA ALA A 69 16.24 -3.92 26.42
C ALA A 69 16.03 -4.98 25.33
N LYS A 70 14.84 -5.57 25.28
CA LYS A 70 14.42 -6.45 24.17
C LYS A 70 13.48 -5.69 23.25
N ASN A 71 13.86 -5.54 21.99
CA ASN A 71 13.04 -4.82 21.02
C ASN A 71 11.74 -5.57 20.72
N ALA A 72 10.67 -4.82 20.49
CA ALA A 72 9.46 -5.36 19.89
C ALA A 72 9.73 -5.70 18.41
N LEU A 73 9.20 -6.81 17.91
CA LEU A 73 9.30 -7.21 16.52
C LEU A 73 7.89 -7.35 15.94
N ILE A 74 7.60 -6.59 14.88
CA ILE A 74 6.32 -6.59 14.20
C ILE A 74 6.52 -7.02 12.76
N ALA A 75 5.83 -8.10 12.36
CA ALA A 75 5.71 -8.49 10.96
C ALA A 75 4.65 -7.62 10.28
N VAL A 76 4.99 -7.05 9.13
CA VAL A 76 4.10 -6.24 8.29
C VAL A 76 3.86 -6.95 6.97
N GLY A 77 2.60 -7.11 6.62
CA GLY A 77 2.19 -7.81 5.41
C GLY A 77 2.67 -7.13 4.13
N ASN A 78 3.26 -7.94 3.27
CA ASN A 78 3.74 -7.53 1.94
C ASN A 78 3.08 -8.35 0.83
N LYS A 79 2.19 -9.29 1.17
CA LYS A 79 1.50 -10.10 0.18
C LYS A 79 0.56 -9.25 -0.65
N ASN A 80 0.90 -9.04 -1.91
CA ASN A 80 -0.05 -8.52 -2.89
C ASN A 80 -1.08 -9.63 -3.18
N GLU A 81 -2.34 -9.39 -2.90
CA GLU A 81 -3.40 -10.25 -3.44
C GLU A 81 -3.42 -10.03 -4.95
N LEU A 82 -3.25 -11.13 -5.71
CA LEU A 82 -3.55 -11.10 -7.13
C LEU A 82 -5.05 -11.38 -7.27
N ALA A 83 -5.76 -10.49 -7.94
CA ALA A 83 -7.13 -10.78 -8.34
C ALA A 83 -7.08 -11.68 -9.58
N ILE A 84 -7.23 -12.98 -9.38
CA ILE A 84 -7.28 -13.94 -10.49
C ILE A 84 -8.68 -13.89 -11.10
N GLY A 85 -8.77 -13.64 -12.40
CA GLY A 85 -10.01 -13.66 -13.15
C GLY A 85 -10.66 -15.03 -13.16
N THR A 86 -11.99 -15.04 -13.17
CA THR A 86 -12.81 -16.25 -13.14
C THR A 86 -12.82 -16.99 -14.47
N GLY A 87 -12.39 -16.34 -15.56
CA GLY A 87 -12.52 -16.82 -16.94
C GLY A 87 -13.95 -16.69 -17.52
N SER A 88 -14.87 -16.13 -16.74
CA SER A 88 -16.25 -15.87 -17.15
C SER A 88 -16.45 -14.35 -17.31
N TYR A 89 -16.25 -13.86 -18.52
CA TYR A 89 -16.26 -12.42 -18.80
C TYR A 89 -17.68 -11.88 -18.99
N ILE A 90 -17.94 -10.69 -18.46
CA ILE A 90 -19.18 -9.94 -18.74
C ILE A 90 -18.92 -8.90 -19.83
N ALA A 91 -19.99 -8.46 -20.52
CA ALA A 91 -19.91 -7.32 -21.41
C ALA A 91 -19.48 -6.05 -20.65
N PRO A 92 -18.57 -5.24 -21.22
CA PRO A 92 -18.01 -4.08 -20.51
C PRO A 92 -18.98 -2.90 -20.36
N VAL A 93 -20.20 -3.02 -20.86
CA VAL A 93 -21.25 -1.98 -20.74
C VAL A 93 -22.59 -2.61 -20.40
N LYS A 94 -23.45 -1.89 -19.71
CA LYS A 94 -24.85 -2.30 -19.51
C LYS A 94 -25.63 -2.16 -20.82
N ASN A 95 -26.64 -3.02 -21.02
CA ASN A 95 -27.43 -3.05 -22.23
C ASN A 95 -26.56 -3.01 -23.52
N PRO A 96 -25.64 -3.97 -23.68
CA PRO A 96 -24.61 -3.94 -24.69
C PRO A 96 -25.21 -4.12 -26.07
N LYS A 97 -24.74 -3.32 -27.02
CA LYS A 97 -24.96 -3.54 -28.47
C LYS A 97 -23.60 -3.48 -29.14
N ILE A 98 -23.28 -4.50 -29.94
CA ILE A 98 -22.05 -4.51 -30.74
C ILE A 98 -22.30 -3.68 -31.98
N SER A 99 -21.56 -2.58 -32.17
CA SER A 99 -21.61 -1.72 -33.33
C SER A 99 -20.62 -2.15 -34.39
N CYS A 100 -19.49 -2.75 -34.02
CA CYS A 100 -18.52 -3.28 -34.94
C CYS A 100 -17.89 -4.56 -34.35
N LYS A 101 -17.72 -5.58 -35.16
CA LYS A 101 -17.12 -6.84 -34.81
C LYS A 101 -15.65 -6.85 -35.23
N TRP A 102 -14.88 -7.88 -34.80
CA TRP A 102 -13.52 -8.13 -35.26
C TRP A 102 -13.43 -7.99 -36.80
N ALA A 103 -12.42 -7.26 -37.26
CA ALA A 103 -12.13 -7.04 -38.67
C ALA A 103 -13.29 -6.42 -39.48
N CYS A 104 -14.20 -5.65 -38.88
CA CYS A 104 -15.27 -4.96 -39.60
C CYS A 104 -14.75 -3.84 -40.52
N TYR A 105 -13.51 -3.39 -40.32
CA TYR A 105 -12.69 -2.61 -41.24
C TYR A 105 -11.22 -3.02 -41.09
N ALA A 106 -10.38 -2.60 -42.04
CA ALA A 106 -8.96 -2.97 -42.03
C ALA A 106 -8.25 -2.44 -40.76
N GLY A 107 -7.58 -3.34 -40.02
CA GLY A 107 -6.87 -3.00 -38.79
C GLY A 107 -7.72 -2.95 -37.53
N HIS A 108 -9.01 -3.30 -37.59
CA HIS A 108 -9.85 -3.41 -36.39
C HIS A 108 -9.67 -4.74 -35.70
N GLU A 109 -9.06 -4.70 -34.51
CA GLU A 109 -8.70 -5.88 -33.71
C GLU A 109 -9.49 -5.94 -32.40
N GLY A 110 -10.80 -5.68 -32.43
CA GLY A 110 -11.62 -5.65 -31.23
C GLY A 110 -13.10 -5.87 -31.50
N LEU A 111 -13.88 -5.67 -30.45
CA LEU A 111 -15.33 -5.58 -30.49
C LEU A 111 -15.74 -4.19 -29.98
N ASP A 112 -16.46 -3.44 -30.82
CA ASP A 112 -16.98 -2.13 -30.40
C ASP A 112 -18.31 -2.30 -29.70
N PHE A 113 -18.33 -1.98 -28.43
CA PHE A 113 -19.53 -1.97 -27.61
C PHE A 113 -20.08 -0.57 -27.43
N ILE A 114 -21.37 -0.42 -27.65
CA ILE A 114 -22.14 0.76 -27.28
C ILE A 114 -23.25 0.37 -26.30
N ASN A 115 -23.67 1.32 -25.46
CA ASN A 115 -24.89 1.14 -24.69
C ASN A 115 -26.09 1.50 -25.55
N ALA A 116 -27.12 0.66 -25.56
CA ALA A 116 -28.31 0.86 -26.45
C ALA A 116 -29.09 2.16 -26.15
N TYR A 117 -28.91 2.75 -24.97
CA TYR A 117 -29.72 3.88 -24.48
C TYR A 117 -28.89 5.10 -24.05
N GLN A 118 -27.61 4.94 -23.76
CA GLN A 118 -26.74 6.01 -23.25
C GLN A 118 -25.44 6.12 -24.02
N ARG A 119 -25.21 7.26 -24.66
CA ARG A 119 -23.99 7.51 -25.44
C ARG A 119 -22.72 7.45 -24.61
N TRP A 120 -22.74 8.00 -23.39
CA TRP A 120 -21.60 8.12 -22.48
C TRP A 120 -21.77 7.20 -21.26
N ALA A 121 -22.13 5.94 -21.51
CA ALA A 121 -22.36 4.97 -20.46
C ALA A 121 -21.06 4.60 -19.73
N GLN A 122 -21.21 4.09 -18.53
CA GLN A 122 -20.09 3.53 -17.75
C GLN A 122 -19.52 2.30 -18.44
N VAL A 123 -18.18 2.17 -18.36
CA VAL A 123 -17.43 1.00 -18.77
C VAL A 123 -17.01 0.24 -17.52
N TYR A 124 -17.19 -1.07 -17.56
CA TYR A 124 -16.98 -1.98 -16.43
C TYR A 124 -15.86 -2.98 -16.74
N ALA A 125 -15.08 -3.37 -15.72
CA ALA A 125 -14.15 -4.49 -15.82
C ALA A 125 -14.91 -5.78 -16.13
N SER A 126 -14.49 -6.50 -17.16
CA SER A 126 -15.17 -7.71 -17.64
C SER A 126 -14.97 -8.90 -16.73
N ASP A 127 -13.89 -8.94 -15.95
CA ASP A 127 -13.60 -9.95 -14.92
C ASP A 127 -12.70 -9.35 -13.84
N ASP A 128 -12.42 -10.12 -12.79
CA ASP A 128 -11.44 -9.80 -11.74
C ASP A 128 -10.04 -9.69 -12.35
N GLY A 129 -9.21 -8.79 -11.85
CA GLY A 129 -7.84 -8.64 -12.33
C GLY A 129 -7.08 -7.50 -11.64
N THR A 130 -5.92 -7.21 -12.17
CA THR A 130 -5.05 -6.10 -11.74
C THR A 130 -4.85 -5.13 -12.91
N ILE A 131 -4.89 -3.84 -12.66
CA ILE A 131 -4.62 -2.83 -13.68
C ILE A 131 -3.16 -2.93 -14.10
N ALA A 132 -2.92 -3.42 -15.31
CA ALA A 132 -1.59 -3.60 -15.88
C ALA A 132 -1.08 -2.33 -16.56
N GLU A 133 -1.98 -1.53 -17.15
CA GLU A 133 -1.62 -0.28 -17.82
C GLU A 133 -2.78 0.71 -17.84
N ILE A 134 -2.47 1.99 -17.75
CA ILE A 134 -3.38 3.11 -18.02
C ILE A 134 -2.62 4.11 -18.87
N GLY A 135 -3.17 4.43 -20.05
CA GLY A 135 -2.46 5.30 -20.98
C GLY A 135 -3.36 6.09 -21.92
N LYS A 136 -2.69 6.82 -22.81
CA LYS A 136 -3.29 7.49 -23.94
C LYS A 136 -2.33 7.45 -25.13
N ASN A 137 -2.79 7.01 -26.29
CA ASN A 137 -2.05 7.07 -27.54
C ASN A 137 -3.01 7.34 -28.72
N ASP A 138 -2.45 7.51 -29.91
CA ASP A 138 -3.23 7.87 -31.12
C ASP A 138 -4.11 6.73 -31.63
N THR A 139 -3.77 5.47 -31.31
CA THR A 139 -4.51 4.29 -31.78
C THR A 139 -5.65 3.93 -30.82
N LEU A 140 -5.38 3.87 -29.52
CA LEU A 140 -6.35 3.43 -28.51
C LEU A 140 -7.10 4.56 -27.83
N GLY A 141 -6.74 5.84 -28.11
CA GLY A 141 -7.25 6.96 -27.35
C GLY A 141 -6.86 6.85 -25.86
N ASN A 142 -7.75 7.22 -24.96
CA ASN A 142 -7.57 6.88 -23.54
C ASN A 142 -7.91 5.40 -23.35
N TYR A 143 -7.04 4.66 -22.68
CA TYR A 143 -7.22 3.22 -22.51
C TYR A 143 -6.78 2.72 -21.13
N ILE A 144 -7.23 1.51 -20.81
CA ILE A 144 -6.80 0.72 -19.65
C ILE A 144 -6.65 -0.75 -20.07
N ILE A 145 -5.63 -1.40 -19.53
CA ILE A 145 -5.40 -2.84 -19.67
C ILE A 145 -5.52 -3.48 -18.30
N ILE A 146 -6.26 -4.57 -18.23
CA ILE A 146 -6.44 -5.37 -17.02
C ILE A 146 -5.88 -6.76 -17.28
N ASP A 147 -4.86 -7.15 -16.51
CA ASP A 147 -4.35 -8.51 -16.45
C ASP A 147 -5.21 -9.33 -15.48
N HIS A 148 -5.80 -10.40 -15.99
CA HIS A 148 -6.65 -11.30 -15.21
C HIS A 148 -5.88 -12.44 -14.55
N HIS A 149 -4.56 -12.52 -14.71
CA HIS A 149 -3.68 -13.55 -14.13
C HIS A 149 -4.10 -15.00 -14.42
N ASN A 150 -4.90 -15.21 -15.45
CA ASN A 150 -5.38 -16.50 -15.93
C ASN A 150 -4.96 -16.78 -17.38
N GLY A 151 -3.97 -16.02 -17.90
CA GLY A 151 -3.48 -16.08 -19.27
C GLY A 151 -4.20 -15.15 -20.24
N TYR A 152 -5.12 -14.30 -19.75
CA TYR A 152 -5.84 -13.31 -20.55
C TYR A 152 -5.70 -11.91 -19.98
N GLU A 153 -5.70 -10.94 -20.89
CA GLU A 153 -5.83 -9.52 -20.60
C GLU A 153 -7.06 -8.96 -21.32
N THR A 154 -7.66 -7.92 -20.77
CA THR A 154 -8.69 -7.15 -21.48
C THR A 154 -8.24 -5.72 -21.66
N VAL A 155 -8.38 -5.22 -22.89
CA VAL A 155 -8.06 -3.84 -23.29
C VAL A 155 -9.36 -3.08 -23.50
N TYR A 156 -9.48 -1.94 -22.84
CA TYR A 156 -10.61 -1.01 -22.98
C TYR A 156 -10.10 0.29 -23.54
N SER A 157 -10.40 0.54 -24.80
CA SER A 157 -9.92 1.70 -25.57
C SER A 157 -11.01 2.75 -25.77
N HIS A 158 -10.62 3.89 -26.35
CA HIS A 158 -11.49 5.01 -26.68
C HIS A 158 -12.36 5.51 -25.52
N LEU A 159 -11.80 5.47 -24.29
CA LEU A 159 -12.47 6.01 -23.12
C LEU A 159 -12.58 7.53 -23.22
N LYS A 160 -13.67 8.10 -22.69
CA LYS A 160 -13.94 9.54 -22.70
C LYS A 160 -12.84 10.38 -22.05
N GLU A 161 -12.27 9.85 -21.00
CA GLU A 161 -11.21 10.47 -20.20
C GLU A 161 -10.28 9.39 -19.64
N LYS A 162 -9.23 9.80 -18.91
CA LYS A 162 -8.35 8.86 -18.23
C LYS A 162 -9.15 7.85 -17.41
N ALA A 163 -8.83 6.57 -17.57
CA ALA A 163 -9.48 5.48 -16.83
C ALA A 163 -9.40 5.68 -15.32
N LYS A 164 -10.38 5.13 -14.62
CA LYS A 164 -10.39 5.09 -13.15
C LYS A 164 -9.49 3.99 -12.62
N GLY A 165 -8.82 4.28 -11.51
CA GLY A 165 -7.92 3.35 -10.81
C GLY A 165 -6.47 3.77 -10.92
N GLU A 166 -5.62 2.98 -10.33
CA GLU A 166 -4.17 3.18 -10.29
C GLU A 166 -3.47 1.94 -10.83
N LEU A 167 -2.30 2.13 -11.45
CA LEU A 167 -1.46 1.03 -11.93
C LEU A 167 -1.16 0.05 -10.77
N GLY A 168 -1.34 -1.25 -11.01
CA GLY A 168 -1.15 -2.30 -10.02
C GLY A 168 -2.30 -2.47 -9.02
N SER A 169 -3.37 -1.65 -9.07
CA SER A 169 -4.53 -1.84 -8.21
C SER A 169 -5.44 -2.97 -8.70
N ILE A 170 -6.08 -3.65 -7.74
CA ILE A 170 -7.04 -4.71 -7.98
C ILE A 170 -8.36 -4.10 -8.45
N VAL A 171 -8.95 -4.70 -9.48
CA VAL A 171 -10.33 -4.45 -9.92
C VAL A 171 -11.15 -5.73 -9.82
N LYS A 172 -12.41 -5.59 -9.48
CA LYS A 172 -13.38 -6.69 -9.47
C LYS A 172 -14.27 -6.62 -10.68
N LYS A 173 -14.70 -7.77 -11.19
CA LYS A 173 -15.73 -7.88 -12.22
C LYS A 173 -16.90 -6.92 -11.96
N GLY A 174 -17.24 -6.10 -12.93
CA GLY A 174 -18.30 -5.10 -12.81
C GLY A 174 -17.90 -3.81 -12.09
N ASN A 175 -16.63 -3.63 -11.67
CA ASN A 175 -16.17 -2.32 -11.21
C ASN A 175 -16.17 -1.32 -12.37
N VAL A 176 -16.56 -0.08 -12.09
CA VAL A 176 -16.50 1.01 -13.07
C VAL A 176 -15.06 1.44 -13.28
N ILE A 177 -14.57 1.31 -14.51
CA ILE A 177 -13.19 1.64 -14.92
C ILE A 177 -13.11 2.87 -15.82
N GLY A 178 -14.23 3.38 -16.30
CA GLY A 178 -14.29 4.57 -17.16
C GLY A 178 -15.67 4.81 -17.75
N TRP A 179 -15.71 5.59 -18.82
CA TRP A 179 -16.91 5.89 -19.61
C TRP A 179 -16.59 5.76 -21.07
N ILE A 180 -17.60 5.38 -21.86
CA ILE A 180 -17.53 5.36 -23.32
C ILE A 180 -17.11 6.74 -23.83
N GLY A 181 -16.13 6.78 -24.73
CA GLY A 181 -15.65 7.97 -25.42
C GLY A 181 -15.77 7.86 -26.93
N MET A 182 -15.03 8.71 -27.63
CA MET A 182 -14.93 8.77 -29.09
C MET A 182 -13.54 9.29 -29.51
N SER A 183 -12.51 9.02 -28.70
CA SER A 183 -11.15 9.46 -29.01
C SER A 183 -10.45 8.47 -29.90
#